data_ed870985e7aaac94c414999c2657a65f
#
_entry.id   ed870985e7aaac94c414999c2657a65f
#
_cell.length_a   1.000
_cell.length_b   1.000
_cell.length_c   1.000
_cell.angle_alpha   90.00
_cell.angle_beta   90.00
_cell.angle_gamma   90.00
#
_symmetry.space_group_name_H-M   'P 1'
#
loop_
_entity.id
_entity.type
_entity.pdbx_description
1 polymer ?
#
loop_
_entity_poly.entity_id
_entity_poly.type
_entity_poly.pdbx_seq_one_letter_code
_entity_poly.pdbx_strand_id
1 'polypeptide(L)'
;NLCVVGDPDQSIYSWRSADIRNILSFQGDYPQAKTIALDQNYRSTANILDAAKNLISINGQRIQKDLFTDNSKGDLVEIREAYDEGEEASFVISEAERLVRENGYKHGDCAVMYRINAQSRALEEACLHQGTRYRLVGGIRFYKRREVKDLMAYLHLVYNPNDDVNLGRVINVPPRGIGAKSMQQMGDWARSKNLGLFAAMQEVAAARLAGEDCPITITKKAATSFADFAVTLEKLIELSKRDKIVDLVDRVVEDTGFRNFIQNSDDSPQERWENIMELRATAQEFNAEAPPDGLATLLERLSLVADVDNYEDADDSITLITLHQAKGLEFPVVFMVGMEEGLLPHSRSLDDEDQLEEERRLCYVGMTRAEKLLYLTRAFRRSIFGATRAGEGSRFLRDIPAELITSGSGPTNGSASGTSRSFGKPGESKRPSWNAWQAPTPVINRGKPESARPTLSVGDSVRH
;
A
#
# COMPACT_ATOMS: atom_id res chain seq x y z
N ASN A 1 -28.91 -20.39 28.07
CA ASN A 1 -28.69 -18.96 28.17
C ASN A 1 -27.70 -18.54 27.10
N LEU A 2 -28.03 -17.52 26.31
CA LEU A 2 -27.16 -16.92 25.28
C LEU A 2 -26.78 -15.53 25.73
N CYS A 3 -25.50 -15.17 25.60
CA CYS A 3 -24.99 -13.83 25.81
C CYS A 3 -24.11 -13.47 24.60
N VAL A 4 -24.38 -12.31 24.00
CA VAL A 4 -23.60 -11.78 22.89
C VAL A 4 -23.01 -10.45 23.31
N VAL A 5 -21.80 -10.17 22.84
CA VAL A 5 -21.10 -8.90 23.07
C VAL A 5 -20.61 -8.39 21.71
N GLY A 6 -20.78 -7.13 21.42
CA GLY A 6 -20.33 -6.54 20.19
C GLY A 6 -20.42 -5.01 20.20
N ASP A 7 -19.77 -4.41 19.23
CA ASP A 7 -19.80 -2.98 19.00
C ASP A 7 -20.06 -2.70 17.51
N PRO A 8 -21.25 -2.21 17.12
CA PRO A 8 -21.54 -1.91 15.72
C PRO A 8 -20.60 -0.83 15.15
N ASP A 9 -20.17 0.13 15.96
CA ASP A 9 -19.25 1.19 15.54
C ASP A 9 -17.81 0.68 15.25
N GLN A 10 -17.54 -0.59 15.59
CA GLN A 10 -16.27 -1.26 15.28
C GLN A 10 -16.44 -2.39 14.25
N SER A 11 -17.54 -2.43 13.48
CA SER A 11 -17.74 -3.38 12.40
C SER A 11 -16.98 -2.91 11.14
N ILE A 12 -15.81 -3.53 10.88
CA ILE A 12 -14.86 -3.14 9.83
C ILE A 12 -14.38 -4.32 8.96
N TYR A 13 -15.14 -5.42 8.91
CA TYR A 13 -14.78 -6.63 8.19
C TYR A 13 -15.90 -7.14 7.27
N SER A 14 -16.68 -6.23 6.65
CA SER A 14 -17.77 -6.63 5.72
C SER A 14 -17.22 -7.44 4.54
N TRP A 15 -16.05 -7.10 4.05
CA TRP A 15 -15.33 -7.81 3.00
C TRP A 15 -14.92 -9.25 3.37
N ARG A 16 -14.98 -9.63 4.66
CA ARG A 16 -14.85 -11.00 5.19
C ARG A 16 -16.17 -11.58 5.60
N SER A 17 -17.28 -11.12 5.03
CA SER A 17 -18.64 -11.57 5.34
C SER A 17 -19.12 -11.27 6.77
N ALA A 18 -18.49 -10.31 7.46
CA ALA A 18 -19.02 -9.79 8.71
C ALA A 18 -20.19 -8.84 8.41
N ASP A 19 -21.37 -9.17 8.90
CA ASP A 19 -22.58 -8.37 8.66
C ASP A 19 -22.98 -7.63 9.94
N ILE A 20 -22.93 -6.30 9.88
CA ILE A 20 -23.32 -5.42 11.00
C ILE A 20 -24.79 -5.65 11.42
N ARG A 21 -25.64 -6.08 10.48
CA ARG A 21 -27.07 -6.35 10.75
C ARG A 21 -27.26 -7.43 11.80
N ASN A 22 -26.31 -8.37 11.95
CA ASN A 22 -26.37 -9.40 12.98
C ASN A 22 -26.46 -8.82 14.40
N ILE A 23 -25.83 -7.68 14.66
CA ILE A 23 -25.92 -7.02 15.98
C ILE A 23 -27.07 -6.02 16.02
N LEU A 24 -27.35 -5.32 14.91
CA LEU A 24 -28.43 -4.34 14.85
C LEU A 24 -29.81 -5.00 14.93
N SER A 25 -30.02 -6.19 14.33
CA SER A 25 -31.30 -6.90 14.34
C SER A 25 -31.50 -7.77 15.60
N PHE A 26 -30.44 -8.00 16.40
CA PHE A 26 -30.47 -8.94 17.52
C PHE A 26 -31.62 -8.68 18.50
N GLN A 27 -31.92 -7.41 18.83
CA GLN A 27 -33.04 -7.05 19.71
C GLN A 27 -34.39 -7.39 19.08
N GLY A 28 -34.51 -7.31 17.74
CA GLY A 28 -35.71 -7.71 17.01
C GLY A 28 -35.91 -9.23 17.01
N ASP A 29 -34.82 -9.98 16.83
CA ASP A 29 -34.84 -11.44 16.84
C ASP A 29 -35.08 -12.02 18.25
N TYR A 30 -34.58 -11.30 19.25
CA TYR A 30 -34.72 -11.68 20.68
C TYR A 30 -35.33 -10.54 21.52
N PRO A 31 -36.66 -10.25 21.41
CA PRO A 31 -37.29 -9.11 22.07
C PRO A 31 -37.20 -9.11 23.60
N GLN A 32 -36.96 -10.28 24.20
CA GLN A 32 -36.79 -10.44 25.65
C GLN A 32 -35.36 -10.28 26.12
N ALA A 33 -34.40 -10.09 25.19
CA ALA A 33 -33.01 -9.92 25.54
C ALA A 33 -32.80 -8.61 26.32
N LYS A 34 -32.07 -8.69 27.42
CA LYS A 34 -31.67 -7.51 28.17
C LYS A 34 -30.40 -6.93 27.55
N THR A 35 -30.49 -5.70 27.05
CA THR A 35 -29.33 -4.95 26.57
C THR A 35 -28.68 -4.23 27.74
N ILE A 36 -27.37 -4.36 27.86
CA ILE A 36 -26.52 -3.63 28.83
C ILE A 36 -25.48 -2.88 28.03
N ALA A 37 -25.53 -1.54 28.07
CA ALA A 37 -24.54 -0.69 27.45
C ALA A 37 -23.27 -0.62 28.32
N LEU A 38 -22.12 -0.70 27.68
CA LEU A 38 -20.80 -0.50 28.31
C LEU A 38 -20.28 0.87 27.85
N ASP A 39 -20.78 1.94 28.46
CA ASP A 39 -20.57 3.30 27.98
C ASP A 39 -19.30 3.96 28.52
N GLN A 40 -18.68 3.42 29.55
CA GLN A 40 -17.45 3.96 30.13
C GLN A 40 -16.22 3.52 29.35
N ASN A 41 -15.48 4.50 28.82
CA ASN A 41 -14.19 4.30 28.17
C ASN A 41 -13.07 4.53 29.20
N TYR A 42 -12.17 3.56 29.33
CA TYR A 42 -11.03 3.62 30.28
C TYR A 42 -9.69 3.86 29.58
N ARG A 43 -9.68 3.87 28.24
CA ARG A 43 -8.46 3.95 27.42
C ARG A 43 -8.06 5.39 27.14
N SER A 44 -8.88 6.10 26.43
CA SER A 44 -8.55 7.38 25.81
C SER A 44 -8.83 8.56 26.73
N THR A 45 -8.08 9.66 26.55
CA THR A 45 -8.40 10.96 27.13
C THR A 45 -9.72 11.50 26.54
N ALA A 46 -10.34 12.45 27.25
CA ALA A 46 -11.66 12.98 26.86
C ALA A 46 -11.65 13.66 25.48
N ASN A 47 -10.61 14.44 25.14
CA ASN A 47 -10.52 15.10 23.83
C ASN A 47 -10.48 14.09 22.67
N ILE A 48 -9.74 12.99 22.82
CA ILE A 48 -9.67 11.92 21.79
C ILE A 48 -11.03 11.22 21.67
N LEU A 49 -11.65 10.89 22.81
CA LEU A 49 -12.96 10.23 22.82
C LEU A 49 -14.03 11.11 22.17
N ASP A 50 -14.08 12.40 22.51
CA ASP A 50 -15.05 13.34 21.97
C ASP A 50 -14.83 13.56 20.46
N ALA A 51 -13.60 13.66 19.99
CA ALA A 51 -13.30 13.72 18.56
C ALA A 51 -13.81 12.47 17.83
N ALA A 52 -13.53 11.27 18.36
CA ALA A 52 -14.01 10.01 17.79
C ALA A 52 -15.54 9.88 17.82
N LYS A 53 -16.20 10.32 18.89
CA LYS A 53 -17.68 10.35 19.00
C LYS A 53 -18.30 11.24 17.94
N ASN A 54 -17.77 12.44 17.72
CA ASN A 54 -18.27 13.35 16.70
C ASN A 54 -18.14 12.73 15.30
N LEU A 55 -16.96 12.17 14.97
CA LEU A 55 -16.74 11.47 13.71
C LEU A 55 -17.77 10.38 13.46
N ILE A 56 -17.96 9.46 14.42
CA ILE A 56 -18.82 8.28 14.21
C ILE A 56 -20.31 8.61 14.28
N SER A 57 -20.69 9.74 14.90
CA SER A 57 -22.09 10.13 15.07
C SER A 57 -22.84 10.37 13.76
N ILE A 58 -22.11 10.58 12.65
CA ILE A 58 -22.66 10.85 11.33
C ILE A 58 -23.20 9.57 10.67
N ASN A 59 -22.70 8.40 11.06
CA ASN A 59 -23.20 7.13 10.53
C ASN A 59 -24.66 6.91 10.92
N GLY A 60 -25.50 6.47 9.97
CA GLY A 60 -26.89 6.11 10.19
C GLY A 60 -27.07 4.73 10.81
N GLN A 61 -26.23 3.75 10.38
CA GLN A 61 -26.29 2.37 10.85
C GLN A 61 -25.52 2.18 12.16
N ARG A 62 -26.14 2.61 13.28
CA ARG A 62 -25.51 2.50 14.60
C ARG A 62 -26.53 2.38 15.74
N ILE A 63 -26.05 1.91 16.89
CA ILE A 63 -26.76 1.99 18.16
C ILE A 63 -26.19 3.20 18.92
N GLN A 64 -27.04 4.14 19.29
CA GLN A 64 -26.61 5.30 20.08
C GLN A 64 -26.03 4.87 21.42
N LYS A 65 -24.88 5.44 21.78
CA LYS A 65 -24.15 5.21 23.02
C LYS A 65 -23.69 6.56 23.58
N ASP A 66 -23.82 6.72 24.86
CA ASP A 66 -23.33 7.90 25.57
C ASP A 66 -21.95 7.61 26.17
N LEU A 67 -20.97 7.33 25.28
CA LEU A 67 -19.60 7.06 25.72
C LEU A 67 -19.04 8.22 26.52
N PHE A 68 -18.50 7.94 27.69
CA PHE A 68 -17.81 8.91 28.54
C PHE A 68 -16.52 8.30 29.10
N THR A 69 -15.64 9.16 29.62
CA THR A 69 -14.42 8.73 30.30
C THR A 69 -14.18 9.60 31.53
N ASP A 70 -13.64 8.95 32.57
CA ASP A 70 -13.14 9.63 33.78
C ASP A 70 -11.64 9.99 33.65
N ASN A 71 -11.01 9.67 32.52
CA ASN A 71 -9.65 10.06 32.23
C ASN A 71 -9.55 11.60 32.07
N SER A 72 -8.34 12.13 32.23
CA SER A 72 -8.07 13.55 32.05
C SER A 72 -8.54 14.06 30.68
N LYS A 73 -8.74 15.39 30.57
CA LYS A 73 -9.08 16.01 29.29
C LYS A 73 -8.08 15.67 28.19
N GLY A 74 -6.79 15.61 28.52
CA GLY A 74 -5.69 15.31 27.60
C GLY A 74 -5.42 16.43 26.61
N ASP A 75 -4.48 16.17 25.71
CA ASP A 75 -4.12 17.08 24.63
C ASP A 75 -5.18 17.09 23.53
N LEU A 76 -5.20 18.16 22.73
CA LEU A 76 -6.02 18.26 21.53
C LEU A 76 -5.46 17.32 20.45
N VAL A 77 -6.35 16.88 19.55
CA VAL A 77 -5.94 16.09 18.38
C VAL A 77 -5.12 16.98 17.45
N GLU A 78 -3.89 16.58 17.14
CA GLU A 78 -3.03 17.35 16.24
C GLU A 78 -3.31 16.96 14.79
N ILE A 79 -3.69 17.96 13.97
CA ILE A 79 -3.81 17.80 12.51
C ILE A 79 -2.61 18.47 11.85
N ARG A 80 -1.91 17.70 10.98
CA ARG A 80 -0.76 18.20 10.26
C ARG A 80 -0.84 17.92 8.76
N GLU A 81 -0.48 18.93 7.98
CA GLU A 81 -0.28 18.81 6.55
C GLU A 81 1.21 18.83 6.23
N ALA A 82 1.67 17.84 5.47
CA ALA A 82 2.98 17.77 4.87
C ALA A 82 2.89 18.07 3.36
N TYR A 83 4.00 18.40 2.73
CA TYR A 83 4.01 18.64 1.29
C TYR A 83 3.80 17.34 0.50
N ASP A 84 4.51 16.27 0.87
CA ASP A 84 4.41 14.94 0.26
C ASP A 84 4.50 13.82 1.30
N GLU A 85 4.42 12.56 0.83
CA GLU A 85 4.49 11.37 1.67
C GLU A 85 5.82 11.20 2.39
N GLY A 86 6.91 11.68 1.79
CA GLY A 86 8.25 11.62 2.39
C GLY A 86 8.38 12.61 3.55
N GLU A 87 7.88 13.83 3.39
CA GLU A 87 7.83 14.82 4.48
C GLU A 87 6.86 14.38 5.58
N GLU A 88 5.70 13.79 5.23
CA GLU A 88 4.76 13.22 6.21
C GLU A 88 5.45 12.15 7.05
N ALA A 89 6.08 11.17 6.41
CA ALA A 89 6.79 10.10 7.09
C ALA A 89 7.94 10.62 7.96
N SER A 90 8.74 11.54 7.43
CA SER A 90 9.85 12.18 8.16
C SER A 90 9.35 12.92 9.40
N PHE A 91 8.24 13.66 9.29
CA PHE A 91 7.61 14.32 10.43
C PHE A 91 7.18 13.31 11.49
N VAL A 92 6.45 12.27 11.10
CA VAL A 92 5.92 11.26 12.03
C VAL A 92 7.03 10.60 12.83
N ILE A 93 8.11 10.19 12.17
CA ILE A 93 9.23 9.53 12.85
C ILE A 93 10.00 10.52 13.73
N SER A 94 10.26 11.75 13.23
CA SER A 94 10.93 12.79 14.02
C SER A 94 10.14 13.19 15.26
N GLU A 95 8.81 13.25 15.17
CA GLU A 95 7.94 13.57 16.29
C GLU A 95 7.90 12.41 17.31
N ALA A 96 7.86 11.17 16.86
CA ALA A 96 7.97 10.00 17.73
C ALA A 96 9.31 10.02 18.49
N GLU A 97 10.43 10.30 17.81
CA GLU A 97 11.75 10.46 18.42
C GLU A 97 11.80 11.62 19.43
N ARG A 98 11.15 12.75 19.11
CA ARG A 98 11.03 13.87 20.04
C ARG A 98 10.27 13.47 21.30
N LEU A 99 9.15 12.77 21.16
CA LEU A 99 8.34 12.30 22.29
C LEU A 99 9.12 11.32 23.18
N VAL A 100 9.91 10.45 22.59
CA VAL A 100 10.79 9.52 23.33
C VAL A 100 11.84 10.32 24.10
N ARG A 101 12.52 11.28 23.44
CA ARG A 101 13.61 12.02 24.05
C ARG A 101 13.16 13.04 25.11
N GLU A 102 12.02 13.73 24.89
CA GLU A 102 11.62 14.89 25.68
C GLU A 102 10.46 14.59 26.64
N ASN A 103 9.58 13.64 26.31
CA ASN A 103 8.38 13.36 27.07
C ASN A 103 8.41 11.99 27.80
N GLY A 104 9.52 11.23 27.66
CA GLY A 104 9.73 9.98 28.35
C GLY A 104 8.90 8.80 27.83
N TYR A 105 8.35 8.89 26.63
CA TYR A 105 7.74 7.74 25.93
C TYR A 105 8.83 6.76 25.48
N LYS A 106 8.41 5.55 25.13
CA LYS A 106 9.26 4.56 24.45
C LYS A 106 8.86 4.46 22.98
N HIS A 107 9.75 3.94 22.14
CA HIS A 107 9.39 3.65 20.76
C HIS A 107 8.18 2.70 20.68
N GLY A 108 8.11 1.68 21.55
CA GLY A 108 6.99 0.76 21.63
C GLY A 108 5.65 1.38 22.05
N ASP A 109 5.65 2.60 22.62
CA ASP A 109 4.46 3.36 22.94
C ASP A 109 3.85 4.06 21.70
N CYS A 110 4.58 4.10 20.59
CA CYS A 110 4.20 4.80 19.36
C CYS A 110 3.74 3.83 18.29
N ALA A 111 2.55 4.09 17.72
CA ALA A 111 2.04 3.37 16.57
C ALA A 111 1.73 4.32 15.42
N VAL A 112 2.14 3.92 14.21
CA VAL A 112 1.80 4.60 12.96
C VAL A 112 0.81 3.73 12.21
N MET A 113 -0.41 4.24 12.01
CA MET A 113 -1.52 3.53 11.42
C MET A 113 -1.83 4.08 10.03
N TYR A 114 -1.99 3.19 9.06
CA TYR A 114 -2.28 3.54 7.67
C TYR A 114 -3.37 2.67 7.08
N ARG A 115 -3.98 3.14 5.97
CA ARG A 115 -5.12 2.45 5.35
C ARG A 115 -4.71 1.30 4.44
N ILE A 116 -3.65 1.46 3.67
CA ILE A 116 -3.18 0.48 2.69
C ILE A 116 -1.69 0.18 2.89
N ASN A 117 -1.31 -1.05 2.57
CA ASN A 117 0.07 -1.53 2.78
C ASN A 117 1.13 -0.76 1.96
N ALA A 118 0.76 -0.16 0.83
CA ALA A 118 1.68 0.65 0.03
C ALA A 118 2.24 1.87 0.79
N GLN A 119 1.46 2.42 1.75
CA GLN A 119 1.91 3.57 2.56
C GLN A 119 3.10 3.22 3.49
N SER A 120 3.31 1.92 3.82
CA SER A 120 4.39 1.53 4.72
C SER A 120 5.77 1.86 4.17
N ARG A 121 5.97 1.89 2.83
CA ARG A 121 7.27 2.17 2.21
C ARG A 121 7.89 3.48 2.69
N ALA A 122 7.18 4.58 2.56
CA ALA A 122 7.70 5.90 2.97
C ALA A 122 8.03 5.94 4.47
N LEU A 123 7.21 5.28 5.30
CA LEU A 123 7.44 5.18 6.74
C LEU A 123 8.65 4.30 7.06
N GLU A 124 8.78 3.15 6.40
CA GLU A 124 9.93 2.26 6.53
C GLU A 124 11.22 2.99 6.14
N GLU A 125 11.23 3.70 4.99
CA GLU A 125 12.37 4.51 4.55
C GLU A 125 12.71 5.64 5.54
N ALA A 126 11.71 6.35 6.08
CA ALA A 126 11.94 7.38 7.08
C ALA A 126 12.56 6.80 8.36
N CYS A 127 12.10 5.64 8.84
CA CYS A 127 12.70 4.94 9.96
C CYS A 127 14.17 4.61 9.69
N LEU A 128 14.48 4.07 8.50
CA LEU A 128 15.83 3.72 8.10
C LEU A 128 16.76 4.94 8.04
N HIS A 129 16.29 6.04 7.44
CA HIS A 129 17.07 7.29 7.34
C HIS A 129 17.40 7.90 8.70
N GLN A 130 16.50 7.78 9.67
CA GLN A 130 16.68 8.31 11.02
C GLN A 130 17.33 7.30 11.99
N GLY A 131 17.57 6.07 11.55
CA GLY A 131 18.11 4.99 12.39
C GLY A 131 17.12 4.51 13.47
N THR A 132 15.83 4.79 13.30
CA THR A 132 14.77 4.43 14.24
C THR A 132 14.32 3.01 14.02
N ARG A 133 14.24 2.22 15.11
CA ARG A 133 13.76 0.84 15.05
C ARG A 133 12.26 0.79 14.87
N TYR A 134 11.80 -0.07 13.97
CA TYR A 134 10.37 -0.30 13.74
C TYR A 134 10.04 -1.78 13.60
N ARG A 135 8.79 -2.12 13.89
CA ARG A 135 8.21 -3.43 13.59
C ARG A 135 6.97 -3.24 12.73
N LEU A 136 6.83 -4.10 11.72
CA LEU A 136 5.66 -4.13 10.86
C LEU A 136 4.73 -5.24 11.33
N VAL A 137 3.51 -4.88 11.77
CA VAL A 137 2.53 -5.86 12.28
C VAL A 137 1.65 -6.36 11.15
N GLY A 138 1.59 -7.69 11.00
CA GLY A 138 0.70 -8.38 10.06
C GLY A 138 1.05 -8.19 8.58
N GLY A 139 2.19 -7.63 8.27
CA GLY A 139 2.70 -7.42 6.92
C GLY A 139 4.11 -8.00 6.73
N ILE A 140 4.52 -8.08 5.49
CA ILE A 140 5.92 -8.32 5.10
C ILE A 140 6.51 -6.96 4.73
N ARG A 141 7.69 -6.64 5.25
CA ARG A 141 8.43 -5.42 4.90
C ARG A 141 8.44 -5.22 3.39
N PHE A 142 8.28 -3.99 2.93
CA PHE A 142 8.03 -3.69 1.51
C PHE A 142 9.01 -4.39 0.57
N TYR A 143 10.31 -4.24 0.82
CA TYR A 143 11.35 -4.84 -0.02
C TYR A 143 11.52 -6.36 0.18
N LYS A 144 10.87 -6.99 1.19
CA LYS A 144 10.82 -8.44 1.38
C LYS A 144 9.60 -9.09 0.70
N ARG A 145 8.64 -8.32 0.19
CA ARG A 145 7.47 -8.83 -0.55
C ARG A 145 7.91 -9.56 -1.80
N ARG A 146 7.25 -10.67 -2.09
CA ARG A 146 7.67 -11.58 -3.18
C ARG A 146 7.72 -10.87 -4.53
N GLU A 147 6.65 -10.17 -4.90
CA GLU A 147 6.53 -9.46 -6.18
C GLU A 147 7.56 -8.34 -6.32
N VAL A 148 7.87 -7.63 -5.23
CA VAL A 148 8.90 -6.58 -5.19
C VAL A 148 10.27 -7.21 -5.43
N LYS A 149 10.60 -8.29 -4.70
CA LYS A 149 11.86 -9.03 -4.90
C LYS A 149 12.00 -9.61 -6.31
N ASP A 150 10.90 -10.09 -6.89
CA ASP A 150 10.91 -10.66 -8.23
C ASP A 150 11.19 -9.57 -9.29
N LEU A 151 10.55 -8.40 -9.17
CA LEU A 151 10.83 -7.27 -10.06
C LEU A 151 12.24 -6.72 -9.88
N MET A 152 12.70 -6.58 -8.62
CA MET A 152 14.09 -6.19 -8.33
C MET A 152 15.10 -7.17 -8.96
N ALA A 153 14.85 -8.48 -8.88
CA ALA A 153 15.71 -9.48 -9.48
C ALA A 153 15.82 -9.34 -11.01
N TYR A 154 14.72 -8.96 -11.69
CA TYR A 154 14.79 -8.60 -13.10
C TYR A 154 15.67 -7.38 -13.36
N LEU A 155 15.52 -6.31 -12.56
CA LEU A 155 16.32 -5.11 -12.70
C LEU A 155 17.82 -5.38 -12.45
N HIS A 156 18.15 -6.22 -11.44
CA HIS A 156 19.51 -6.69 -11.20
C HIS A 156 20.08 -7.45 -12.40
N LEU A 157 19.29 -8.33 -13.03
CA LEU A 157 19.73 -9.06 -14.23
C LEU A 157 19.95 -8.15 -15.44
N VAL A 158 19.11 -7.13 -15.61
CA VAL A 158 19.30 -6.14 -16.68
C VAL A 158 20.60 -5.37 -16.46
N TYR A 159 20.95 -5.04 -15.22
CA TYR A 159 22.20 -4.38 -14.87
C TYR A 159 23.41 -5.31 -14.94
N ASN A 160 23.28 -6.52 -14.39
CA ASN A 160 24.30 -7.56 -14.39
C ASN A 160 23.77 -8.90 -14.89
N PRO A 161 23.88 -9.21 -16.18
CA PRO A 161 23.38 -10.46 -16.76
C PRO A 161 24.04 -11.74 -16.22
N ASN A 162 25.19 -11.61 -15.54
CA ASN A 162 25.95 -12.75 -14.97
C ASN A 162 25.49 -13.07 -13.53
N ASP A 163 24.41 -12.49 -13.06
CA ASP A 163 23.84 -12.79 -11.74
C ASP A 163 22.96 -14.05 -11.79
N ASP A 164 23.60 -15.21 -11.66
CA ASP A 164 22.93 -16.51 -11.69
C ASP A 164 21.92 -16.70 -10.55
N VAL A 165 22.05 -15.97 -9.42
CA VAL A 165 21.13 -16.04 -8.29
C VAL A 165 19.80 -15.37 -8.65
N ASN A 166 19.85 -14.15 -9.15
CA ASN A 166 18.67 -13.44 -9.60
C ASN A 166 18.06 -14.09 -10.84
N LEU A 167 18.87 -14.64 -11.75
CA LEU A 167 18.38 -15.41 -12.88
C LEU A 167 17.59 -16.64 -12.42
N GLY A 168 18.14 -17.43 -11.51
CA GLY A 168 17.45 -18.60 -10.94
C GLY A 168 16.14 -18.24 -10.26
N ARG A 169 16.05 -17.04 -9.68
CA ARG A 169 14.84 -16.53 -9.06
C ARG A 169 13.73 -16.26 -10.08
N VAL A 170 14.03 -15.60 -11.21
CA VAL A 170 12.99 -15.08 -12.12
C VAL A 170 12.77 -15.92 -13.37
N ILE A 171 13.59 -16.92 -13.64
CA ILE A 171 13.48 -17.74 -14.86
C ILE A 171 12.09 -18.37 -15.04
N ASN A 172 11.37 -18.67 -13.95
CA ASN A 172 10.01 -19.18 -13.91
C ASN A 172 9.02 -18.20 -13.26
N VAL A 173 9.31 -16.92 -13.25
CA VAL A 173 8.41 -15.85 -12.76
C VAL A 173 8.24 -14.79 -13.85
N PRO A 174 7.18 -14.81 -14.64
CA PRO A 174 6.05 -15.77 -14.70
C PRO A 174 6.44 -17.21 -15.05
N PRO A 175 5.56 -18.20 -14.81
CA PRO A 175 5.84 -19.60 -15.11
C PRO A 175 6.12 -19.82 -16.60
N ARG A 176 7.28 -20.38 -16.94
CA ARG A 176 7.71 -20.69 -18.31
C ARG A 176 7.82 -22.20 -18.59
N GLY A 177 7.49 -23.02 -17.57
CA GLY A 177 7.54 -24.47 -17.71
C GLY A 177 8.95 -25.04 -17.76
N ILE A 178 9.95 -24.31 -17.26
CA ILE A 178 11.33 -24.79 -17.13
C ILE A 178 11.43 -25.58 -15.83
N GLY A 179 11.52 -26.91 -15.93
CA GLY A 179 11.64 -27.79 -14.77
C GLY A 179 13.04 -27.81 -14.17
N ALA A 180 13.15 -28.25 -12.91
CA ALA A 180 14.42 -28.35 -12.21
C ALA A 180 15.48 -29.19 -12.98
N LYS A 181 15.09 -30.28 -13.63
CA LYS A 181 15.97 -31.10 -14.45
C LYS A 181 16.56 -30.31 -15.63
N SER A 182 15.75 -29.51 -16.32
CA SER A 182 16.22 -28.69 -17.45
C SER A 182 17.17 -27.58 -16.98
N MET A 183 16.86 -26.95 -15.81
CA MET A 183 17.76 -25.98 -15.18
C MET A 183 19.11 -26.62 -14.81
N GLN A 184 19.10 -27.81 -14.21
CA GLN A 184 20.31 -28.52 -13.88
C GLN A 184 21.14 -28.85 -15.14
N GLN A 185 20.52 -29.39 -16.20
CA GLN A 185 21.18 -29.68 -17.45
C GLN A 185 21.80 -28.44 -18.10
N MET A 186 21.06 -27.30 -18.07
CA MET A 186 21.59 -26.01 -18.54
C MET A 186 22.80 -25.57 -17.71
N GLY A 187 22.74 -25.66 -16.38
CA GLY A 187 23.84 -25.31 -15.49
C GLY A 187 25.05 -26.20 -15.65
N ASP A 188 24.84 -27.53 -15.82
CA ASP A 188 25.94 -28.47 -16.07
C ASP A 188 26.63 -28.18 -17.40
N TRP A 189 25.85 -27.88 -18.43
CA TRP A 189 26.39 -27.53 -19.74
C TRP A 189 27.13 -26.19 -19.73
N ALA A 190 26.55 -25.16 -19.10
CA ALA A 190 27.19 -23.85 -18.91
C ALA A 190 28.56 -24.00 -18.24
N ARG A 191 28.65 -24.77 -17.14
CA ARG A 191 29.91 -25.08 -16.46
C ARG A 191 30.90 -25.79 -17.36
N SER A 192 30.43 -26.76 -18.16
CA SER A 192 31.30 -27.49 -19.09
C SER A 192 31.96 -26.62 -20.17
N LYS A 193 31.27 -25.51 -20.50
CA LYS A 193 31.71 -24.50 -21.46
C LYS A 193 32.40 -23.29 -20.82
N ASN A 194 32.49 -23.26 -19.49
CA ASN A 194 32.95 -22.10 -18.71
C ASN A 194 32.16 -20.82 -19.02
N LEU A 195 30.86 -20.97 -19.15
CA LEU A 195 29.91 -19.88 -19.41
C LEU A 195 29.04 -19.60 -18.17
N GLY A 196 28.55 -18.36 -18.03
CA GLY A 196 27.43 -18.04 -17.14
C GLY A 196 26.11 -18.57 -17.71
N LEU A 197 25.11 -18.72 -16.86
CA LEU A 197 23.80 -19.27 -17.29
C LEU A 197 23.17 -18.46 -18.42
N PHE A 198 23.24 -17.13 -18.35
CA PHE A 198 22.67 -16.28 -19.39
C PHE A 198 23.37 -16.47 -20.74
N ALA A 199 24.72 -16.48 -20.76
CA ALA A 199 25.47 -16.72 -21.97
C ALA A 199 25.16 -18.11 -22.59
N ALA A 200 25.00 -19.13 -21.76
CA ALA A 200 24.58 -20.46 -22.20
C ALA A 200 23.17 -20.43 -22.85
N MET A 201 22.23 -19.66 -22.29
CA MET A 201 20.89 -19.48 -22.89
C MET A 201 20.96 -18.72 -24.21
N GLN A 202 21.87 -17.75 -24.35
CA GLN A 202 22.09 -17.04 -25.61
C GLN A 202 22.59 -17.98 -26.72
N GLU A 203 23.48 -18.93 -26.42
CA GLU A 203 23.91 -19.93 -27.38
C GLU A 203 22.74 -20.82 -27.86
N VAL A 204 21.82 -21.20 -26.94
CA VAL A 204 20.60 -21.94 -27.31
C VAL A 204 19.68 -21.07 -28.19
N ALA A 205 19.57 -19.79 -27.90
CA ALA A 205 18.77 -18.85 -28.70
C ALA A 205 19.38 -18.65 -30.09
N ALA A 206 20.73 -18.51 -30.18
CA ALA A 206 21.45 -18.36 -31.44
C ALA A 206 21.30 -19.57 -32.34
N ALA A 207 21.51 -20.79 -31.82
CA ALA A 207 21.30 -22.04 -32.56
C ALA A 207 19.88 -22.15 -33.12
N ARG A 208 18.88 -21.80 -32.32
CA ARG A 208 17.47 -21.78 -32.76
C ARG A 208 17.21 -20.75 -33.87
N LEU A 209 17.79 -19.58 -33.78
CA LEU A 209 17.65 -18.53 -34.84
C LEU A 209 18.36 -18.97 -36.14
N ALA A 210 19.46 -19.67 -36.03
CA ALA A 210 20.20 -20.24 -37.19
C ALA A 210 19.51 -21.48 -37.80
N GLY A 211 18.45 -22.01 -37.14
CA GLY A 211 17.80 -23.26 -37.56
C GLY A 211 18.66 -24.52 -37.28
N GLU A 212 19.63 -24.39 -36.37
CA GLU A 212 20.55 -25.48 -35.96
C GLU A 212 19.92 -26.29 -34.81
N ASP A 213 20.50 -27.50 -34.60
CA ASP A 213 20.09 -28.34 -33.47
C ASP A 213 20.49 -27.68 -32.12
N CYS A 214 19.65 -27.89 -31.10
CA CYS A 214 19.95 -27.39 -29.77
C CYS A 214 21.27 -27.94 -29.24
N PRO A 215 22.19 -27.09 -28.81
CA PRO A 215 23.54 -27.51 -28.39
C PRO A 215 23.57 -28.34 -27.11
N ILE A 216 22.42 -28.45 -26.44
CA ILE A 216 22.24 -29.16 -25.18
C ILE A 216 21.07 -30.16 -25.27
N THR A 217 21.24 -31.31 -24.61
CA THR A 217 20.16 -32.35 -24.54
C THR A 217 19.11 -32.01 -23.52
N ILE A 218 18.13 -31.23 -23.95
CA ILE A 218 16.92 -30.85 -23.16
C ILE A 218 15.67 -31.02 -24.02
N THR A 219 14.50 -30.94 -23.38
CA THR A 219 13.24 -31.00 -24.13
C THR A 219 13.08 -29.77 -25.04
N LYS A 220 12.45 -29.97 -26.21
CA LYS A 220 12.21 -28.90 -27.18
C LYS A 220 11.48 -27.71 -26.56
N LYS A 221 10.51 -28.00 -25.64
CA LYS A 221 9.79 -26.98 -24.89
C LYS A 221 10.71 -26.15 -23.97
N ALA A 222 11.60 -26.81 -23.23
CA ALA A 222 12.56 -26.13 -22.38
C ALA A 222 13.56 -25.29 -23.20
N ALA A 223 14.08 -25.81 -24.30
CA ALA A 223 14.96 -25.09 -25.22
C ALA A 223 14.29 -23.79 -25.73
N THR A 224 13.02 -23.89 -26.15
CA THR A 224 12.24 -22.72 -26.57
C THR A 224 12.10 -21.71 -25.44
N SER A 225 11.72 -22.15 -24.23
CA SER A 225 11.55 -21.25 -23.09
C SER A 225 12.84 -20.55 -22.66
N PHE A 226 13.99 -21.25 -22.70
CA PHE A 226 15.29 -20.64 -22.45
C PHE A 226 15.66 -19.60 -23.51
N ALA A 227 15.45 -19.93 -24.79
CA ALA A 227 15.75 -19.02 -25.90
C ALA A 227 14.86 -17.76 -25.83
N ASP A 228 13.55 -17.92 -25.60
CA ASP A 228 12.63 -16.79 -25.50
C ASP A 228 12.98 -15.90 -24.31
N PHE A 229 13.37 -16.49 -23.17
CA PHE A 229 13.82 -15.72 -22.01
C PHE A 229 15.12 -14.94 -22.32
N ALA A 230 16.10 -15.59 -22.96
CA ALA A 230 17.35 -14.94 -23.33
C ALA A 230 17.12 -13.75 -24.26
N VAL A 231 16.31 -13.90 -25.30
CA VAL A 231 15.96 -12.83 -26.24
C VAL A 231 15.25 -11.67 -25.52
N THR A 232 14.33 -11.99 -24.61
CA THR A 232 13.61 -10.96 -23.83
C THR A 232 14.59 -10.18 -22.94
N LEU A 233 15.47 -10.87 -22.22
CA LEU A 233 16.44 -10.23 -21.34
C LEU A 233 17.46 -9.39 -22.12
N GLU A 234 17.95 -9.90 -23.26
CA GLU A 234 18.84 -9.16 -24.14
C GLU A 234 18.22 -7.84 -24.65
N LYS A 235 16.96 -7.90 -25.06
CA LYS A 235 16.19 -6.71 -25.42
C LYS A 235 16.14 -5.71 -24.28
N LEU A 236 15.85 -6.15 -23.05
CA LEU A 236 15.78 -5.28 -21.87
C LEU A 236 17.14 -4.66 -21.51
N ILE A 237 18.24 -5.43 -21.66
CA ILE A 237 19.60 -4.93 -21.48
C ILE A 237 19.93 -3.82 -22.51
N GLU A 238 19.52 -3.98 -23.77
CA GLU A 238 19.73 -2.93 -24.78
C GLU A 238 18.86 -1.69 -24.51
N LEU A 239 17.62 -1.89 -24.01
CA LEU A 239 16.74 -0.78 -23.61
C LEU A 239 17.32 0.00 -22.43
N SER A 240 17.95 -0.66 -21.45
CA SER A 240 18.51 0.00 -20.26
C SER A 240 19.62 1.01 -20.59
N LYS A 241 20.26 0.88 -21.75
CA LYS A 241 21.32 1.79 -22.20
C LYS A 241 20.79 3.13 -22.76
N ARG A 242 19.49 3.23 -23.05
CA ARG A 242 18.86 4.38 -23.72
C ARG A 242 17.58 4.88 -23.09
N ASP A 243 16.81 3.98 -22.48
CA ASP A 243 15.52 4.33 -21.90
C ASP A 243 15.71 4.81 -20.45
N LYS A 244 14.88 5.73 -20.02
CA LYS A 244 14.85 6.17 -18.62
C LYS A 244 14.39 5.05 -17.71
N ILE A 245 14.76 5.13 -16.43
CA ILE A 245 14.52 4.05 -15.46
C ILE A 245 13.04 3.67 -15.33
N VAL A 246 12.11 4.64 -15.38
CA VAL A 246 10.67 4.35 -15.31
C VAL A 246 10.20 3.60 -16.54
N ASP A 247 10.63 4.02 -17.73
CA ASP A 247 10.28 3.35 -18.98
C ASP A 247 10.85 1.93 -19.01
N LEU A 248 12.07 1.74 -18.48
CA LEU A 248 12.69 0.42 -18.33
C LEU A 248 11.87 -0.48 -17.38
N VAL A 249 11.45 0.02 -16.23
CA VAL A 249 10.58 -0.72 -15.28
C VAL A 249 9.28 -1.14 -15.97
N ASP A 250 8.64 -0.23 -16.71
CA ASP A 250 7.43 -0.52 -17.46
C ASP A 250 7.67 -1.62 -18.52
N ARG A 251 8.82 -1.57 -19.23
CA ARG A 251 9.22 -2.60 -20.20
C ARG A 251 9.48 -3.96 -19.54
N VAL A 252 10.15 -3.98 -18.39
CA VAL A 252 10.35 -5.23 -17.64
C VAL A 252 9.01 -5.87 -17.31
N VAL A 253 8.08 -5.10 -16.78
CA VAL A 253 6.74 -5.59 -16.38
C VAL A 253 5.93 -6.12 -17.56
N GLU A 254 5.96 -5.42 -18.71
CA GLU A 254 5.16 -5.79 -19.88
C GLU A 254 5.82 -6.92 -20.70
N ASP A 255 7.11 -6.77 -21.07
CA ASP A 255 7.81 -7.71 -21.97
C ASP A 255 8.03 -9.11 -21.33
N THR A 256 8.14 -9.17 -20.01
CA THR A 256 8.25 -10.46 -19.30
C THR A 256 6.89 -11.12 -19.05
N GLY A 257 5.77 -10.42 -19.24
CA GLY A 257 4.43 -10.86 -18.90
C GLY A 257 4.11 -10.80 -17.39
N PHE A 258 4.95 -10.09 -16.63
CA PHE A 258 4.82 -10.01 -15.15
C PHE A 258 3.51 -9.38 -14.71
N ARG A 259 3.00 -8.38 -15.46
CA ARG A 259 1.70 -7.75 -15.20
C ARG A 259 0.57 -8.77 -15.18
N ASN A 260 0.43 -9.55 -16.25
CA ASN A 260 -0.60 -10.55 -16.36
C ASN A 260 -0.47 -11.64 -15.28
N PHE A 261 0.76 -12.00 -14.93
CA PHE A 261 1.04 -12.96 -13.87
C PHE A 261 0.54 -12.47 -12.50
N ILE A 262 0.78 -11.21 -12.15
CA ILE A 262 0.31 -10.63 -10.90
C ILE A 262 -1.22 -10.50 -10.90
N GLN A 263 -1.81 -9.96 -11.97
CA GLN A 263 -3.25 -9.69 -12.05
C GLN A 263 -4.11 -10.97 -12.07
N ASN A 264 -3.57 -12.09 -12.54
CA ASN A 264 -4.25 -13.39 -12.57
C ASN A 264 -3.85 -14.29 -11.39
N SER A 265 -3.19 -13.78 -10.36
CA SER A 265 -2.86 -14.58 -9.18
C SER A 265 -4.06 -14.71 -8.25
N ASP A 266 -4.19 -15.87 -7.57
CA ASP A 266 -5.27 -16.13 -6.63
C ASP A 266 -5.12 -15.36 -5.30
N ASP A 267 -3.93 -14.84 -5.02
CA ASP A 267 -3.57 -14.20 -3.75
C ASP A 267 -3.44 -12.68 -3.93
N SER A 268 -4.45 -11.94 -3.48
CA SER A 268 -4.49 -10.46 -3.41
C SER A 268 -3.88 -9.73 -4.63
N PRO A 269 -4.35 -10.00 -5.87
CA PRO A 269 -3.72 -9.50 -7.10
C PRO A 269 -3.63 -7.97 -7.13
N GLN A 270 -4.65 -7.31 -6.58
CA GLN A 270 -4.69 -5.86 -6.53
C GLN A 270 -3.59 -5.28 -5.64
N GLU A 271 -3.44 -5.81 -4.42
CA GLU A 271 -2.43 -5.37 -3.45
C GLU A 271 -1.01 -5.62 -3.99
N ARG A 272 -0.79 -6.78 -4.62
CA ARG A 272 0.49 -7.10 -5.25
C ARG A 272 0.81 -6.17 -6.41
N TRP A 273 -0.20 -5.80 -7.22
CA TRP A 273 -0.01 -4.82 -8.28
C TRP A 273 0.29 -3.43 -7.72
N GLU A 274 -0.37 -3.02 -6.66
CA GLU A 274 -0.11 -1.77 -5.95
C GLU A 274 1.34 -1.70 -5.45
N ASN A 275 1.89 -2.81 -4.94
CA ASN A 275 3.30 -2.90 -4.53
C ASN A 275 4.27 -2.72 -5.72
N ILE A 276 3.94 -3.25 -6.89
CA ILE A 276 4.72 -3.04 -8.11
C ILE A 276 4.70 -1.58 -8.54
N MET A 277 3.52 -0.95 -8.49
CA MET A 277 3.38 0.46 -8.84
C MET A 277 4.09 1.39 -7.85
N GLU A 278 4.20 0.97 -6.59
CA GLU A 278 4.95 1.70 -5.56
C GLU A 278 6.47 1.61 -5.81
N LEU A 279 7.00 0.44 -6.19
CA LEU A 279 8.40 0.31 -6.61
C LEU A 279 8.69 1.15 -7.87
N ARG A 280 7.73 1.20 -8.81
CA ARG A 280 7.82 2.07 -9.99
C ARG A 280 7.87 3.55 -9.60
N ALA A 281 7.10 3.97 -8.58
CA ALA A 281 7.14 5.34 -8.06
C ALA A 281 8.51 5.67 -7.45
N THR A 282 9.13 4.73 -6.73
CA THR A 282 10.52 4.88 -6.27
C THR A 282 11.48 5.09 -7.45
N ALA A 283 11.33 4.34 -8.53
CA ALA A 283 12.16 4.52 -9.73
C ALA A 283 11.98 5.92 -10.35
N GLN A 284 10.80 6.55 -10.21
CA GLN A 284 10.53 7.90 -10.72
C GLN A 284 11.44 8.96 -10.12
N GLU A 285 11.91 8.76 -8.88
CA GLU A 285 12.84 9.69 -8.21
C GLU A 285 14.17 9.80 -8.96
N PHE A 286 14.59 8.74 -9.64
CA PHE A 286 15.83 8.65 -10.42
C PHE A 286 15.64 8.90 -11.90
N ASN A 287 14.44 9.26 -12.34
CA ASN A 287 14.11 9.42 -13.77
C ASN A 287 14.76 10.65 -14.43
N ALA A 288 15.35 11.56 -13.65
CA ALA A 288 16.14 12.68 -14.14
C ALA A 288 17.56 12.28 -14.55
N GLU A 289 18.08 11.17 -14.03
CA GLU A 289 19.40 10.65 -14.35
C GLU A 289 19.45 10.08 -15.77
N ALA A 290 20.62 10.18 -16.40
CA ALA A 290 20.81 9.64 -17.73
C ALA A 290 20.94 8.10 -17.69
N PRO A 291 20.44 7.36 -18.71
CA PRO A 291 20.71 5.94 -18.82
C PRO A 291 22.22 5.64 -19.04
N PRO A 292 22.82 4.61 -18.41
CA PRO A 292 22.18 3.65 -17.50
C PRO A 292 22.26 4.04 -16.01
N ASP A 293 22.71 5.24 -15.67
CA ASP A 293 23.04 5.65 -14.30
C ASP A 293 21.81 5.58 -13.38
N GLY A 294 20.62 5.95 -13.86
CA GLY A 294 19.39 5.86 -13.07
C GLY A 294 19.08 4.45 -12.57
N LEU A 295 19.39 3.41 -13.36
CA LEU A 295 19.26 2.02 -12.91
C LEU A 295 20.28 1.68 -11.82
N ALA A 296 21.54 2.10 -12.00
CA ALA A 296 22.60 1.85 -11.03
C ALA A 296 22.30 2.47 -9.68
N THR A 297 21.92 3.76 -9.67
CA THR A 297 21.60 4.50 -8.45
C THR A 297 20.35 3.93 -7.74
N LEU A 298 19.31 3.53 -8.50
CA LEU A 298 18.16 2.85 -7.94
C LEU A 298 18.56 1.56 -7.22
N LEU A 299 19.36 0.69 -7.88
CA LEU A 299 19.79 -0.59 -7.32
C LEU A 299 20.69 -0.42 -6.10
N GLU A 300 21.58 0.57 -6.09
CA GLU A 300 22.41 0.92 -4.93
C GLU A 300 21.52 1.31 -3.73
N ARG A 301 20.57 2.23 -3.91
CA ARG A 301 19.62 2.62 -2.85
C ARG A 301 18.83 1.43 -2.32
N LEU A 302 18.31 0.59 -3.21
CA LEU A 302 17.52 -0.60 -2.82
C LEU A 302 18.36 -1.60 -2.03
N SER A 303 19.65 -1.75 -2.36
CA SER A 303 20.57 -2.65 -1.64
C SER A 303 20.84 -2.14 -0.21
N LEU A 304 21.05 -0.84 -0.04
CA LEU A 304 21.25 -0.24 1.29
C LEU A 304 20.03 -0.46 2.21
N VAL A 305 18.83 -0.32 1.67
CA VAL A 305 17.59 -0.53 2.44
C VAL A 305 17.40 -2.01 2.81
N ALA A 306 17.69 -2.92 1.89
CA ALA A 306 17.53 -4.37 2.12
C ALA A 306 18.48 -4.93 3.21
N ASP A 307 19.66 -4.35 3.35
CA ASP A 307 20.66 -4.79 4.35
C ASP A 307 20.27 -4.36 5.78
N VAL A 308 19.72 -3.17 5.94
CA VAL A 308 19.25 -2.66 7.26
C VAL A 308 18.02 -3.45 7.74
N ASP A 309 17.24 -3.99 6.82
CA ASP A 309 16.06 -4.83 7.11
C ASP A 309 16.38 -6.16 7.85
N ASN A 310 17.65 -6.53 8.01
CA ASN A 310 18.06 -7.74 8.70
C ASN A 310 18.21 -7.57 10.23
N TYR A 311 17.96 -6.37 10.78
CA TYR A 311 17.89 -6.17 12.22
C TYR A 311 16.63 -6.84 12.77
N GLU A 312 16.84 -7.75 13.75
CA GLU A 312 15.77 -8.47 14.45
C GLU A 312 14.81 -7.50 15.17
N ASP A 313 13.56 -7.94 15.34
CA ASP A 313 12.53 -7.20 16.09
C ASP A 313 13.05 -6.94 17.52
N ALA A 314 13.42 -5.71 17.80
CA ALA A 314 13.82 -5.28 19.12
C ALA A 314 12.56 -5.01 19.99
N ASP A 315 12.63 -5.32 21.28
CA ASP A 315 11.52 -5.14 22.22
C ASP A 315 11.00 -3.70 22.30
N ASP A 316 11.82 -2.70 21.95
CA ASP A 316 11.44 -1.28 21.90
C ASP A 316 11.56 -0.74 20.47
N SER A 317 10.45 -0.74 19.75
CA SER A 317 10.35 -0.33 18.33
C SER A 317 9.00 0.31 18.02
N ILE A 318 8.99 1.31 17.11
CA ILE A 318 7.75 1.92 16.60
C ILE A 318 6.93 0.86 15.86
N THR A 319 5.63 0.83 16.13
CA THR A 319 4.72 -0.11 15.47
C THR A 319 4.14 0.51 14.20
N LEU A 320 4.45 -0.06 13.03
CA LEU A 320 3.81 0.24 11.74
C LEU A 320 2.71 -0.79 11.49
N ILE A 321 1.46 -0.35 11.31
CA ILE A 321 0.30 -1.25 11.28
C ILE A 321 -0.84 -0.69 10.42
N THR A 322 -1.59 -1.56 9.74
CA THR A 322 -2.81 -1.10 9.07
C THR A 322 -3.93 -0.83 10.08
N LEU A 323 -4.82 0.11 9.75
CA LEU A 323 -5.99 0.42 10.56
C LEU A 323 -6.84 -0.82 10.91
N HIS A 324 -6.98 -1.75 9.96
CA HIS A 324 -7.73 -3.00 10.18
C HIS A 324 -7.08 -3.89 11.24
N GLN A 325 -5.76 -4.02 11.19
CA GLN A 325 -5.02 -4.87 12.13
C GLN A 325 -4.86 -4.23 13.51
N ALA A 326 -5.00 -2.90 13.59
CA ALA A 326 -4.94 -2.16 14.85
C ALA A 326 -6.16 -2.42 15.76
N LYS A 327 -7.24 -3.04 15.23
CA LYS A 327 -8.41 -3.39 16.04
C LYS A 327 -8.01 -4.35 17.16
N GLY A 328 -8.36 -3.98 18.40
CA GLY A 328 -8.03 -4.76 19.61
C GLY A 328 -6.72 -4.35 20.28
N LEU A 329 -5.87 -3.57 19.60
CA LEU A 329 -4.65 -3.01 20.19
C LEU A 329 -4.92 -1.63 20.79
N GLU A 330 -3.93 -1.11 21.54
CA GLU A 330 -3.95 0.23 22.13
C GLU A 330 -2.53 0.73 22.32
N PHE A 331 -2.34 2.05 22.18
CA PHE A 331 -1.02 2.68 22.23
C PHE A 331 -1.12 4.06 22.89
N PRO A 332 -0.16 4.44 23.73
CA PRO A 332 -0.09 5.79 24.29
C PRO A 332 -0.10 6.90 23.21
N VAL A 333 0.59 6.69 22.10
CA VAL A 333 0.72 7.65 20.99
C VAL A 333 0.34 6.98 19.67
N VAL A 334 -0.60 7.58 18.96
CA VAL A 334 -1.04 7.10 17.65
C VAL A 334 -0.88 8.19 16.60
N PHE A 335 -0.24 7.84 15.49
CA PHE A 335 -0.20 8.63 14.26
C PHE A 335 -1.07 7.93 13.22
N MET A 336 -2.11 8.60 12.71
CA MET A 336 -2.89 8.13 11.57
C MET A 336 -2.47 8.92 10.35
N VAL A 337 -1.82 8.26 9.39
CA VAL A 337 -1.25 8.89 8.20
C VAL A 337 -2.13 8.72 6.97
N GLY A 338 -2.04 9.68 6.04
CA GLY A 338 -2.80 9.63 4.80
C GLY A 338 -4.28 9.94 5.00
N MET A 339 -4.61 10.92 5.82
CA MET A 339 -5.98 11.42 6.00
C MET A 339 -6.44 12.21 4.77
N GLU A 340 -6.66 11.51 3.66
CA GLU A 340 -6.91 12.07 2.32
C GLU A 340 -8.08 11.38 1.63
N GLU A 341 -8.85 12.14 0.82
CA GLU A 341 -9.87 11.58 -0.07
C GLU A 341 -9.26 10.58 -1.05
N GLY A 342 -9.90 9.43 -1.18
CA GLY A 342 -9.42 8.33 -2.03
C GLY A 342 -8.42 7.39 -1.33
N LEU A 343 -7.95 7.74 -0.12
CA LEU A 343 -7.08 6.92 0.70
C LEU A 343 -7.77 6.52 2.02
N LEU A 344 -8.20 7.49 2.81
CA LEU A 344 -9.10 7.30 3.96
C LEU A 344 -10.12 8.46 4.00
N PRO A 345 -11.33 8.27 3.46
CA PRO A 345 -11.92 7.04 2.93
C PRO A 345 -11.26 6.54 1.63
N HIS A 346 -11.26 5.21 1.45
CA HIS A 346 -10.70 4.60 0.25
C HIS A 346 -11.53 4.93 -1.00
N SER A 347 -10.87 5.11 -2.16
CA SER A 347 -11.53 5.53 -3.42
C SER A 347 -12.70 4.65 -3.85
N ARG A 348 -12.67 3.34 -3.55
CA ARG A 348 -13.74 2.41 -3.89
C ARG A 348 -15.03 2.61 -3.08
N SER A 349 -14.90 3.24 -1.91
CA SER A 349 -16.02 3.43 -0.99
C SER A 349 -16.73 4.76 -1.18
N LEU A 350 -16.25 5.63 -2.08
CA LEU A 350 -16.77 6.99 -2.24
C LEU A 350 -18.17 7.05 -2.84
N ASP A 351 -18.52 6.06 -3.67
CA ASP A 351 -19.79 6.00 -4.41
C ASP A 351 -20.84 5.08 -3.73
N ASP A 352 -20.51 4.48 -2.57
CA ASP A 352 -21.35 3.54 -1.82
C ASP A 352 -21.45 4.00 -0.36
N GLU A 353 -22.65 4.37 0.09
CA GLU A 353 -22.88 4.92 1.43
C GLU A 353 -22.57 3.91 2.54
N ASP A 354 -22.91 2.63 2.34
CA ASP A 354 -22.64 1.58 3.34
C ASP A 354 -21.13 1.35 3.49
N GLN A 355 -20.39 1.37 2.39
CA GLN A 355 -18.93 1.27 2.41
C GLN A 355 -18.27 2.53 3.00
N LEU A 356 -18.82 3.71 2.72
CA LEU A 356 -18.33 4.96 3.31
C LEU A 356 -18.52 4.97 4.83
N GLU A 357 -19.66 4.47 5.32
CA GLU A 357 -19.88 4.27 6.74
C GLU A 357 -18.88 3.28 7.36
N GLU A 358 -18.51 2.23 6.64
CA GLU A 358 -17.46 1.29 7.10
C GLU A 358 -16.09 1.95 7.18
N GLU A 359 -15.70 2.77 6.19
CA GLU A 359 -14.47 3.57 6.23
C GLU A 359 -14.46 4.55 7.41
N ARG A 360 -15.63 5.13 7.75
CA ARG A 360 -15.77 5.99 8.94
C ARG A 360 -15.61 5.19 10.24
N ARG A 361 -16.17 3.96 10.31
CA ARG A 361 -15.92 3.05 11.44
C ARG A 361 -14.45 2.68 11.55
N LEU A 362 -13.77 2.49 10.41
CA LEU A 362 -12.34 2.20 10.38
C LEU A 362 -11.51 3.38 10.91
N CYS A 363 -11.84 4.61 10.51
CA CYS A 363 -11.24 5.82 11.06
C CYS A 363 -11.50 5.94 12.57
N TYR A 364 -12.73 5.73 13.02
CA TYR A 364 -13.11 5.68 14.43
C TYR A 364 -12.30 4.64 15.22
N VAL A 365 -12.16 3.43 14.66
CA VAL A 365 -11.34 2.38 15.28
C VAL A 365 -9.91 2.86 15.44
N GLY A 366 -9.30 3.46 14.42
CA GLY A 366 -7.94 4.01 14.50
C GLY A 366 -7.80 5.07 15.59
N MET A 367 -8.66 6.08 15.60
CA MET A 367 -8.64 7.14 16.62
C MET A 367 -8.75 6.58 18.04
N THR A 368 -9.66 5.61 18.25
CA THR A 368 -9.88 4.98 19.57
C THR A 368 -8.80 4.00 20.00
N ARG A 369 -7.72 3.84 19.21
CA ARG A 369 -6.52 3.11 19.64
C ARG A 369 -5.58 3.98 20.46
N ALA A 370 -5.72 5.31 20.37
CA ALA A 370 -4.91 6.26 21.10
C ALA A 370 -5.36 6.38 22.56
N GLU A 371 -4.39 6.30 23.49
CA GLU A 371 -4.63 6.54 24.92
C GLU A 371 -4.46 8.03 25.26
N LYS A 372 -3.33 8.64 24.85
CA LYS A 372 -2.90 9.98 25.31
C LYS A 372 -2.76 10.99 24.18
N LEU A 373 -2.09 10.63 23.09
CA LEU A 373 -1.80 11.53 21.97
C LEU A 373 -2.31 10.96 20.66
N LEU A 374 -2.96 11.79 19.86
CA LEU A 374 -3.46 11.42 18.53
C LEU A 374 -3.04 12.49 17.52
N TYR A 375 -2.30 12.03 16.51
CA TYR A 375 -1.89 12.81 15.35
C TYR A 375 -2.62 12.31 14.12
N LEU A 376 -3.23 13.21 13.34
CA LEU A 376 -3.86 12.95 12.07
C LEU A 376 -3.07 13.69 11.00
N THR A 377 -2.41 12.97 10.09
CA THR A 377 -1.55 13.61 9.10
C THR A 377 -2.03 13.38 7.69
N ARG A 378 -1.71 14.31 6.79
CA ARG A 378 -2.00 14.21 5.36
C ARG A 378 -0.88 14.83 4.54
N ALA A 379 -0.72 14.40 3.29
CA ALA A 379 0.15 15.03 2.32
C ALA A 379 -0.68 15.89 1.35
N PHE A 380 -0.22 17.12 1.04
CA PHE A 380 -0.80 17.95 0.00
C PHE A 380 -0.66 17.30 -1.38
N ARG A 381 0.45 16.60 -1.61
CA ARG A 381 0.75 15.88 -2.83
C ARG A 381 1.24 14.48 -2.47
N ARG A 382 0.66 13.46 -3.06
CA ARG A 382 1.04 12.08 -2.80
C ARG A 382 1.25 11.31 -4.09
N SER A 383 2.33 10.55 -4.14
CA SER A 383 2.60 9.58 -5.19
C SER A 383 2.18 8.21 -4.71
N ILE A 384 1.03 7.73 -5.18
CA ILE A 384 0.55 6.38 -4.91
C ILE A 384 0.31 5.70 -6.26
N PHE A 385 0.73 4.44 -6.37
CA PHE A 385 0.57 3.63 -7.59
C PHE A 385 1.17 4.28 -8.84
N GLY A 386 2.28 4.98 -8.68
CA GLY A 386 2.99 5.62 -9.80
C GLY A 386 2.32 6.86 -10.37
N ALA A 387 1.25 7.35 -9.77
CA ALA A 387 0.59 8.59 -10.14
C ALA A 387 0.69 9.59 -8.99
N THR A 388 1.25 10.76 -9.27
CA THR A 388 1.26 11.86 -8.32
C THR A 388 -0.03 12.65 -8.44
N ARG A 389 -0.75 12.80 -7.32
CA ARG A 389 -2.00 13.56 -7.23
C ARG A 389 -1.90 14.60 -6.13
N ALA A 390 -2.54 15.76 -6.34
CA ALA A 390 -2.83 16.66 -5.22
C ALA A 390 -3.94 16.01 -4.39
N GLY A 391 -3.68 15.77 -3.10
CA GLY A 391 -4.62 15.17 -2.16
C GLY A 391 -5.55 16.23 -1.57
N GLU A 392 -6.86 16.04 -1.69
CA GLU A 392 -7.79 16.72 -0.81
C GLU A 392 -7.75 16.07 0.57
N GLY A 393 -7.82 16.89 1.64
CA GLY A 393 -7.95 16.36 2.99
C GLY A 393 -9.22 15.53 3.15
N SER A 394 -9.11 14.42 3.85
CA SER A 394 -10.22 13.54 4.16
C SER A 394 -11.44 14.31 4.68
N ARG A 395 -12.63 13.98 4.19
CA ARG A 395 -13.89 14.49 4.74
C ARG A 395 -14.04 14.20 6.23
N PHE A 396 -13.41 13.15 6.71
CA PHE A 396 -13.43 12.75 8.12
C PHE A 396 -12.77 13.78 9.05
N LEU A 397 -11.81 14.57 8.54
CA LEU A 397 -11.22 15.67 9.32
C LEU A 397 -12.21 16.81 9.58
N ARG A 398 -13.19 16.99 8.69
CA ARG A 398 -14.23 18.04 8.84
C ARG A 398 -15.29 17.65 9.87
N ASP A 399 -15.38 16.37 10.19
CA ASP A 399 -16.35 15.83 11.15
C ASP A 399 -15.88 15.99 12.60
N ILE A 400 -14.64 16.44 12.81
CA ILE A 400 -14.04 16.71 14.12
C ILE A 400 -14.23 18.20 14.47
N PRO A 401 -14.86 18.54 15.61
CA PRO A 401 -15.02 19.93 16.04
C PRO A 401 -13.69 20.67 16.18
N ALA A 402 -13.65 21.93 15.72
CA ALA A 402 -12.44 22.74 15.70
C ALA A 402 -11.84 22.97 17.10
N GLU A 403 -12.64 22.98 18.15
CA GLU A 403 -12.22 23.11 19.55
C GLU A 403 -11.47 21.88 20.10
N LEU A 404 -11.55 20.75 19.40
CA LEU A 404 -10.82 19.51 19.74
C LEU A 404 -9.54 19.33 18.94
N ILE A 405 -9.25 20.27 18.04
CA ILE A 405 -8.12 20.18 17.10
C ILE A 405 -7.09 21.24 17.41
N THR A 406 -5.82 20.90 17.23
CA THR A 406 -4.72 21.85 17.09
C THR A 406 -4.04 21.66 15.75
N SER A 407 -3.67 22.77 15.09
CA SER A 407 -2.90 22.73 13.85
C SER A 407 -1.42 22.90 14.21
N GLY A 408 -0.64 21.86 14.06
CA GLY A 408 0.82 21.94 14.20
C GLY A 408 1.39 22.87 13.14
N SER A 409 1.87 24.07 13.54
CA SER A 409 2.69 24.89 12.66
C SER A 409 4.02 24.20 12.45
N GLY A 410 4.40 23.97 11.17
CA GLY A 410 5.71 23.43 10.83
C GLY A 410 6.85 24.24 11.44
N PRO A 411 8.10 23.69 11.52
CA PRO A 411 9.23 24.41 12.05
C PRO A 411 9.45 25.67 11.23
N THR A 412 9.12 26.82 11.79
CA THR A 412 9.50 28.12 11.25
C THR A 412 11.00 28.26 11.44
N ASN A 413 11.78 27.98 10.40
CA ASN A 413 13.15 28.50 10.33
C ASN A 413 13.08 30.03 10.39
N GLY A 414 13.61 30.56 11.49
CA GLY A 414 14.21 31.84 11.71
C GLY A 414 13.55 33.10 11.13
N SER A 415 13.02 33.91 12.03
CA SER A 415 13.04 35.38 12.01
C SER A 415 12.82 36.12 10.68
N ALA A 416 11.61 36.59 10.45
CA ALA A 416 11.43 37.88 9.80
C ALA A 416 10.18 38.58 10.36
N SER A 417 10.42 39.73 10.96
CA SER A 417 9.48 40.67 11.55
C SER A 417 8.36 41.07 10.61
N GLY A 418 7.21 41.33 11.21
CA GLY A 418 5.92 41.63 10.63
C GLY A 418 5.88 42.68 9.53
N THR A 419 4.92 42.46 8.67
CA THR A 419 4.04 43.50 8.12
C THR A 419 2.77 42.82 7.54
N SER A 420 1.65 43.18 8.15
CA SER A 420 0.32 42.87 7.61
C SER A 420 0.13 43.48 6.22
N ARG A 421 -0.08 42.68 5.20
CA ARG A 421 -0.59 43.14 3.92
C ARG A 421 -1.97 42.54 3.65
N SER A 422 -2.94 43.45 3.53
CA SER A 422 -4.32 43.23 3.14
C SER A 422 -4.40 42.54 1.76
N PHE A 423 -5.20 41.49 1.65
CA PHE A 423 -5.50 40.83 0.38
C PHE A 423 -6.45 41.72 -0.46
N GLY A 424 -5.93 42.23 -1.57
CA GLY A 424 -6.71 42.81 -2.67
C GLY A 424 -7.34 41.71 -3.54
N LYS A 425 -8.53 41.99 -4.08
CA LYS A 425 -9.31 41.11 -4.98
C LYS A 425 -8.50 40.63 -6.17
N PRO A 426 -8.64 39.36 -6.62
CA PRO A 426 -7.98 38.87 -7.82
C PRO A 426 -8.65 39.39 -9.09
N GLY A 427 -7.85 39.99 -9.98
CA GLY A 427 -8.26 40.29 -11.35
C GLY A 427 -8.28 39.03 -12.21
N GLU A 428 -9.22 38.99 -13.13
CA GLU A 428 -9.38 37.94 -14.14
C GLU A 428 -8.09 37.77 -14.96
N SER A 429 -7.47 36.59 -14.91
CA SER A 429 -6.44 36.18 -15.86
C SER A 429 -6.92 34.93 -16.63
N LYS A 430 -6.81 35.04 -17.95
CA LYS A 430 -7.22 34.05 -18.95
C LYS A 430 -6.57 32.67 -18.67
N ARG A 431 -7.41 31.65 -18.57
CA ARG A 431 -6.98 30.23 -18.48
C ARG A 431 -6.45 29.76 -19.84
N PRO A 432 -5.31 29.06 -19.89
CA PRO A 432 -4.94 28.30 -21.08
C PRO A 432 -5.82 27.05 -21.15
N SER A 433 -6.43 26.81 -22.31
CA SER A 433 -7.21 25.61 -22.60
C SER A 433 -6.26 24.41 -22.78
N TRP A 434 -6.24 23.50 -21.84
CA TRP A 434 -5.66 22.17 -22.03
C TRP A 434 -6.76 21.25 -22.53
N ASN A 435 -6.57 20.70 -23.73
CA ASN A 435 -7.46 19.72 -24.32
C ASN A 435 -7.59 18.50 -23.40
N ALA A 436 -8.81 18.25 -22.96
CA ALA A 436 -9.18 17.07 -22.21
C ALA A 436 -8.88 15.81 -23.03
N TRP A 437 -8.05 14.94 -22.50
CA TRP A 437 -7.94 13.56 -22.94
C TRP A 437 -9.27 12.87 -22.62
N GLN A 438 -10.06 12.61 -23.67
CA GLN A 438 -11.25 11.76 -23.58
C GLN A 438 -10.77 10.31 -23.52
N ALA A 439 -11.05 9.64 -22.40
CA ALA A 439 -10.93 8.20 -22.31
C ALA A 439 -11.83 7.54 -23.35
N PRO A 440 -11.40 6.46 -24.03
CA PRO A 440 -12.26 5.75 -24.96
C PRO A 440 -13.45 5.16 -24.23
N THR A 441 -14.65 5.55 -24.63
CA THR A 441 -15.90 4.95 -24.17
C THR A 441 -15.93 3.46 -24.54
N PRO A 442 -16.30 2.54 -23.63
CA PRO A 442 -16.46 1.15 -23.98
C PRO A 442 -17.62 1.00 -24.98
N VAL A 443 -17.32 0.39 -26.12
CA VAL A 443 -18.33 0.03 -27.13
C VAL A 443 -19.22 -1.06 -26.53
N ILE A 444 -20.42 -0.69 -26.09
CA ILE A 444 -21.46 -1.64 -25.71
C ILE A 444 -22.01 -2.27 -26.97
N ASN A 445 -21.59 -3.49 -27.26
CA ASN A 445 -22.14 -4.31 -28.32
C ASN A 445 -23.55 -4.78 -27.93
N ARG A 446 -24.58 -4.05 -28.38
CA ARG A 446 -25.97 -4.47 -28.26
C ARG A 446 -26.26 -5.51 -29.35
N GLY A 447 -26.28 -6.77 -28.97
CA GLY A 447 -26.70 -7.81 -29.91
C GLY A 447 -26.77 -9.21 -29.34
N LYS A 448 -27.84 -9.54 -28.59
CA LYS A 448 -28.69 -10.75 -28.79
C LYS A 448 -29.80 -10.74 -27.74
N PRO A 449 -31.03 -11.21 -28.09
CA PRO A 449 -32.18 -11.14 -27.21
C PRO A 449 -32.04 -12.14 -26.05
N GLU A 450 -32.47 -11.67 -24.89
CA GLU A 450 -32.57 -12.42 -23.64
C GLU A 450 -33.41 -13.68 -23.85
N SER A 451 -32.81 -14.86 -23.67
CA SER A 451 -33.53 -16.11 -23.50
C SER A 451 -34.22 -16.10 -22.14
N ALA A 452 -35.53 -16.36 -22.12
CA ALA A 452 -36.37 -16.36 -20.93
C ALA A 452 -35.74 -17.19 -19.81
N ARG A 453 -35.68 -16.59 -18.61
CA ARG A 453 -35.26 -17.28 -17.39
C ARG A 453 -36.24 -18.42 -17.10
N PRO A 454 -35.77 -19.66 -16.83
CA PRO A 454 -36.66 -20.74 -16.43
C PRO A 454 -37.28 -20.41 -15.08
N THR A 455 -38.60 -20.45 -14.97
CA THR A 455 -39.34 -20.39 -13.72
C THR A 455 -39.25 -21.77 -13.06
N LEU A 456 -38.59 -21.87 -11.94
CA LEU A 456 -38.49 -23.07 -11.13
C LEU A 456 -39.74 -23.21 -10.24
N SER A 457 -40.34 -24.39 -10.19
CA SER A 457 -41.45 -24.74 -9.29
C SER A 457 -40.93 -25.62 -8.13
N VAL A 458 -41.71 -25.66 -7.06
CA VAL A 458 -41.37 -26.50 -5.89
C VAL A 458 -41.31 -27.98 -6.31
N GLY A 459 -40.09 -28.54 -6.27
CA GLY A 459 -39.82 -29.93 -6.69
C GLY A 459 -38.77 -30.09 -7.79
N ASP A 460 -38.30 -29.00 -8.41
CA ASP A 460 -37.28 -29.06 -9.45
C ASP A 460 -35.88 -29.30 -8.86
N SER A 461 -35.14 -30.26 -9.38
CA SER A 461 -33.75 -30.51 -8.99
C SER A 461 -32.81 -29.84 -9.96
N VAL A 462 -31.92 -29.01 -9.43
CA VAL A 462 -30.85 -28.34 -10.18
C VAL A 462 -29.55 -29.12 -9.99
N ARG A 463 -28.92 -29.56 -11.09
CA ARG A 463 -27.56 -30.12 -11.06
C ARG A 463 -26.57 -28.99 -11.27
N HIS A 464 -25.61 -28.91 -10.35
CA HIS A 464 -24.41 -28.05 -10.48
C HIS A 464 -23.45 -28.61 -11.53
#